data_9dd96a4419fdbea68a3006482c804c0f
#
_entry.id   9dd96a4419fdbea68a3006482c804c0f
#
_cell.length_a   1.000
_cell.length_b   1.000
_cell.length_c   1.000
_cell.angle_alpha   90.00
_cell.angle_beta   90.00
_cell.angle_gamma   90.00
#
_symmetry.space_group_name_H-M   'P 1'
#
loop_
_entity.id
_entity.type
_entity.pdbx_description
1 polymer ?
#
loop_
_entity_poly.entity_id
_entity_poly.type
_entity_poly.pdbx_seq_one_letter_code
_entity_poly.pdbx_strand_id
1 'polypeptide(L)'
;MPSSPEVPRALPNGLAAFLVFYSSGAVLVLETAALRLVGPYVGVTLQVTSSVIGIALAAIAYGAWAGGWLADRRNPRTLLAPALVLSGIATAITLPAVRYAGEVLRGGAASAVLLLVAVAVFAPAMLLSAVSPLVIKLQLADLRRTGQVVGRLSGIGTLGAVTATLVTGFVLVAALPSTVILFGLAASLGITGIALGVYLHRQDRAALPGPARVKAALAVLGLAGAGLTMVAPNPCDVETAYHCARVQADPGRSSGRTLLLNSAQHSYVDLNDPTHLEYAYTRWIGAVADVLAPSGQRLDSLHLGGGGFTVPRYLTATRPGTDNLVFEIDGGLVELGERRLGVRQGPDLRAVVGDARMLVADEATDSRDFVVGDAFGHLVVPWHLATREMAAEIRRVTRPAGVYVQNVIDYPPLRFIRSEVATVAAEFGHVALIAPPEALAGERGANFLIMASDAPLPLAAVRARLDDANEPASLLSGGDLTDFVGDALVLTDDYAPVDQLLATA
;
A
#
# COMPACT_ATOMS: atom_id res chain seq x y z
N MET A 1 29.83 56.30 7.20
CA MET A 1 29.30 55.72 5.96
C MET A 1 28.82 54.32 6.32
N PRO A 2 27.57 53.96 6.09
CA PRO A 2 27.13 52.59 6.28
C PRO A 2 27.88 51.73 5.24
N SER A 3 28.57 50.67 5.72
CA SER A 3 29.22 49.67 4.89
C SER A 3 28.23 49.12 3.87
N SER A 4 28.60 49.19 2.58
CA SER A 4 27.82 48.54 1.52
C SER A 4 27.50 47.10 1.93
N PRO A 5 26.28 46.63 1.75
CA PRO A 5 25.97 45.24 2.07
C PRO A 5 26.87 44.33 1.23
N GLU A 6 27.76 43.58 1.89
CA GLU A 6 28.60 42.57 1.22
C GLU A 6 27.69 41.60 0.47
N VAL A 7 27.86 41.56 -0.88
CA VAL A 7 27.14 40.62 -1.72
C VAL A 7 27.54 39.19 -1.30
N PRO A 8 26.62 38.33 -0.89
CA PRO A 8 26.97 36.99 -0.47
C PRO A 8 27.70 36.24 -1.57
N ARG A 9 28.82 35.61 -1.25
CA ARG A 9 29.65 34.87 -2.23
C ARG A 9 28.82 33.70 -2.81
N ALA A 10 28.78 33.57 -4.12
CA ALA A 10 28.11 32.48 -4.82
C ALA A 10 28.68 31.09 -4.43
N LEU A 11 27.85 30.06 -4.49
CA LEU A 11 28.31 28.68 -4.35
C LEU A 11 28.97 28.20 -5.66
N PRO A 12 29.92 27.23 -5.59
CA PRO A 12 30.34 26.51 -6.79
C PRO A 12 29.13 25.89 -7.51
N ASN A 13 29.10 25.98 -8.84
CA ASN A 13 27.97 25.52 -9.65
C ASN A 13 27.57 24.05 -9.39
N GLY A 14 28.57 23.18 -9.21
CA GLY A 14 28.34 21.76 -8.89
C GLY A 14 27.69 21.57 -7.52
N LEU A 15 28.12 22.35 -6.51
CA LEU A 15 27.50 22.27 -5.17
C LEU A 15 26.07 22.81 -5.18
N ALA A 16 25.81 23.92 -5.88
CA ALA A 16 24.48 24.48 -6.04
C ALA A 16 23.54 23.47 -6.73
N ALA A 17 23.98 22.86 -7.83
CA ALA A 17 23.25 21.83 -8.54
C ALA A 17 22.96 20.61 -7.64
N PHE A 18 23.98 20.12 -6.92
CA PHE A 18 23.82 19.01 -5.98
C PHE A 18 22.79 19.30 -4.89
N LEU A 19 22.85 20.46 -4.25
CA LEU A 19 21.93 20.81 -3.17
C LEU A 19 20.48 20.88 -3.63
N VAL A 20 20.23 21.43 -4.83
CA VAL A 20 18.88 21.50 -5.38
C VAL A 20 18.38 20.13 -5.82
N PHE A 21 19.21 19.34 -6.51
CA PHE A 21 18.89 17.96 -6.88
C PHE A 21 18.54 17.11 -5.66
N TYR A 22 19.43 17.16 -4.65
CA TYR A 22 19.30 16.36 -3.45
C TYR A 22 18.10 16.75 -2.59
N SER A 23 17.89 18.06 -2.33
CA SER A 23 16.75 18.51 -1.53
C SER A 23 15.40 18.23 -2.19
N SER A 24 15.30 18.42 -3.52
CA SER A 24 14.07 18.08 -4.26
C SER A 24 13.82 16.57 -4.29
N GLY A 25 14.88 15.77 -4.49
CA GLY A 25 14.78 14.32 -4.39
C GLY A 25 14.36 13.83 -3.00
N ALA A 26 14.93 14.42 -1.95
CA ALA A 26 14.61 14.07 -0.55
C ALA A 26 13.13 14.27 -0.21
N VAL A 27 12.47 15.30 -0.79
CA VAL A 27 11.02 15.52 -0.62
C VAL A 27 10.23 14.33 -1.18
N LEU A 28 10.60 13.83 -2.37
CA LEU A 28 9.88 12.74 -3.02
C LEU A 28 10.15 11.38 -2.39
N VAL A 29 11.36 11.16 -1.83
CA VAL A 29 11.63 9.98 -0.98
C VAL A 29 10.69 10.00 0.23
N LEU A 30 10.58 11.16 0.91
CA LEU A 30 9.72 11.32 2.07
C LEU A 30 8.24 11.09 1.71
N GLU A 31 7.76 11.68 0.61
CA GLU A 31 6.38 11.55 0.13
C GLU A 31 6.03 10.09 -0.15
N THR A 32 6.87 9.38 -0.90
CA THR A 32 6.68 7.96 -1.21
C THR A 32 6.70 7.09 0.05
N ALA A 33 7.63 7.35 0.98
CA ALA A 33 7.71 6.62 2.24
C ALA A 33 6.52 6.93 3.18
N ALA A 34 5.96 8.15 3.11
CA ALA A 34 4.84 8.56 3.95
C ALA A 34 3.56 7.76 3.66
N LEU A 35 3.28 7.41 2.40
CA LEU A 35 2.15 6.54 2.03
C LEU A 35 2.20 5.21 2.80
N ARG A 36 3.38 4.61 2.88
CA ARG A 36 3.58 3.35 3.59
C ARG A 36 3.52 3.53 5.11
N LEU A 37 3.99 4.68 5.60
CA LEU A 37 4.02 4.97 7.02
C LEU A 37 2.62 5.20 7.61
N VAL A 38 1.71 5.82 6.85
CA VAL A 38 0.33 6.09 7.30
C VAL A 38 -0.63 4.94 7.01
N GLY A 39 -0.34 4.12 6.01
CA GLY A 39 -1.17 2.99 5.57
C GLY A 39 -1.65 2.05 6.67
N PRO A 40 -0.81 1.66 7.65
CA PRO A 40 -1.21 0.79 8.76
C PRO A 40 -2.32 1.34 9.67
N TYR A 41 -2.59 2.64 9.61
CA TYR A 41 -3.55 3.32 10.49
C TYR A 41 -4.83 3.74 9.77
N VAL A 42 -4.71 4.15 8.50
CA VAL A 42 -5.81 4.75 7.73
C VAL A 42 -6.09 4.04 6.40
N GLY A 43 -5.35 2.96 6.12
CA GLY A 43 -5.44 2.22 4.85
C GLY A 43 -4.67 2.90 3.71
N VAL A 44 -4.71 2.23 2.53
CA VAL A 44 -4.10 2.73 1.29
C VAL A 44 -5.22 2.91 0.27
N THR A 45 -5.90 4.06 0.34
CA THR A 45 -7.01 4.43 -0.54
C THR A 45 -6.62 5.59 -1.45
N LEU A 46 -7.42 5.84 -2.49
CA LEU A 46 -7.24 7.01 -3.34
C LEU A 46 -7.29 8.32 -2.53
N GLN A 47 -8.14 8.39 -1.49
CA GLN A 47 -8.23 9.55 -0.59
C GLN A 47 -6.93 9.78 0.19
N VAL A 48 -6.32 8.73 0.71
CA VAL A 48 -5.03 8.79 1.44
C VAL A 48 -3.93 9.23 0.48
N THR A 49 -3.85 8.64 -0.71
CA THR A 49 -2.87 9.00 -1.74
C THR A 49 -3.00 10.47 -2.15
N SER A 50 -4.23 10.93 -2.44
CA SER A 50 -4.51 12.33 -2.78
C SER A 50 -4.16 13.28 -1.64
N SER A 51 -4.39 12.87 -0.39
CA SER A 51 -4.04 13.66 0.79
C SER A 51 -2.53 13.82 0.94
N VAL A 52 -1.75 12.74 0.73
CA VAL A 52 -0.27 12.80 0.78
C VAL A 52 0.27 13.73 -0.28
N ILE A 53 -0.18 13.59 -1.52
CA ILE A 53 0.23 14.46 -2.64
C ILE A 53 -0.16 15.92 -2.35
N GLY A 54 -1.40 16.18 -1.96
CA GLY A 54 -1.90 17.52 -1.70
C GLY A 54 -1.15 18.24 -0.56
N ILE A 55 -0.91 17.54 0.55
CA ILE A 55 -0.17 18.09 1.70
C ILE A 55 1.31 18.26 1.37
N ALA A 56 1.93 17.34 0.62
CA ALA A 56 3.31 17.49 0.15
C ALA A 56 3.46 18.72 -0.74
N LEU A 57 2.57 18.91 -1.73
CA LEU A 57 2.56 20.08 -2.59
C LEU A 57 2.35 21.38 -1.80
N ALA A 58 1.45 21.39 -0.83
CA ALA A 58 1.27 22.54 0.07
C ALA A 58 2.55 22.84 0.86
N ALA A 59 3.19 21.82 1.44
CA ALA A 59 4.45 21.97 2.16
C ALA A 59 5.57 22.51 1.25
N ILE A 60 5.66 22.04 0.00
CA ILE A 60 6.60 22.54 -1.01
C ILE A 60 6.34 24.02 -1.28
N ALA A 61 5.08 24.41 -1.50
CA ALA A 61 4.72 25.79 -1.79
C ALA A 61 5.05 26.73 -0.62
N TYR A 62 4.66 26.37 0.61
CA TYR A 62 4.96 27.14 1.81
C TYR A 62 6.46 27.19 2.08
N GLY A 63 7.19 26.10 1.88
CA GLY A 63 8.64 26.03 2.04
C GLY A 63 9.39 26.90 1.04
N ALA A 64 9.01 26.87 -0.23
CA ALA A 64 9.58 27.71 -1.27
C ALA A 64 9.29 29.20 -1.00
N TRP A 65 8.07 29.56 -0.62
CA TRP A 65 7.70 30.92 -0.24
C TRP A 65 8.50 31.40 0.98
N ALA A 66 8.51 30.63 2.06
CA ALA A 66 9.23 30.99 3.27
C ALA A 66 10.74 31.06 3.07
N GLY A 67 11.31 30.12 2.29
CA GLY A 67 12.72 30.12 1.91
C GLY A 67 13.12 31.35 1.11
N GLY A 68 12.29 31.75 0.12
CA GLY A 68 12.49 32.97 -0.66
C GLY A 68 12.39 34.22 0.21
N TRP A 69 11.34 34.33 1.03
CA TRP A 69 11.16 35.44 1.97
C TRP A 69 12.35 35.58 2.96
N LEU A 70 12.87 34.45 3.43
CA LEU A 70 14.01 34.43 4.36
C LEU A 70 15.33 34.78 3.65
N ALA A 71 15.48 34.32 2.38
CA ALA A 71 16.63 34.62 1.52
C ALA A 71 16.79 36.12 1.24
N ASP A 72 15.70 36.89 1.23
CA ASP A 72 15.74 38.35 1.04
C ASP A 72 16.08 39.13 2.34
N ARG A 73 15.88 38.50 3.50
CA ARG A 73 16.10 39.15 4.82
C ARG A 73 17.38 38.74 5.54
N ARG A 74 17.91 37.58 5.21
CA ARG A 74 19.09 37.00 5.86
C ARG A 74 20.06 36.50 4.81
N ASN A 75 21.32 36.40 5.17
CA ASN A 75 22.33 35.83 4.26
C ASN A 75 21.98 34.34 4.00
N PRO A 76 21.65 33.93 2.77
CA PRO A 76 21.26 32.54 2.48
C PRO A 76 22.33 31.50 2.83
N ARG A 77 23.62 31.87 2.78
CA ARG A 77 24.73 30.98 3.17
C ARG A 77 24.63 30.52 4.63
N THR A 78 24.11 31.37 5.53
CA THR A 78 23.95 31.02 6.93
C THR A 78 22.72 30.13 7.21
N LEU A 79 21.80 30.02 6.23
CA LEU A 79 20.54 29.29 6.36
C LEU A 79 20.57 27.89 5.78
N LEU A 80 21.42 27.64 4.76
CA LEU A 80 21.44 26.37 4.03
C LEU A 80 21.77 25.16 4.92
N ALA A 81 22.86 25.24 5.69
CA ALA A 81 23.26 24.14 6.56
C ALA A 81 22.23 23.87 7.69
N PRO A 82 21.74 24.90 8.41
CA PRO A 82 20.63 24.71 9.36
C PRO A 82 19.36 24.13 8.72
N ALA A 83 18.97 24.57 7.53
CA ALA A 83 17.79 24.03 6.84
C ALA A 83 17.90 22.52 6.61
N LEU A 84 19.05 22.03 6.12
CA LEU A 84 19.28 20.60 5.90
C LEU A 84 19.33 19.82 7.24
N VAL A 85 20.01 20.33 8.25
CA VAL A 85 20.06 19.66 9.58
C VAL A 85 18.67 19.59 10.20
N LEU A 86 17.91 20.70 10.17
CA LEU A 86 16.53 20.73 10.70
C LEU A 86 15.60 19.79 9.90
N SER A 87 15.77 19.70 8.56
CA SER A 87 15.04 18.73 7.74
C SER A 87 15.35 17.31 8.17
N GLY A 88 16.61 16.97 8.40
CA GLY A 88 17.02 15.65 8.90
C GLY A 88 16.42 15.34 10.26
N ILE A 89 16.43 16.29 11.20
CA ILE A 89 15.80 16.14 12.52
C ILE A 89 14.29 15.97 12.38
N ALA A 90 13.61 16.79 11.57
CA ALA A 90 12.18 16.68 11.34
C ALA A 90 11.82 15.30 10.74
N THR A 91 12.62 14.82 9.78
CA THR A 91 12.44 13.47 9.18
C THR A 91 12.64 12.36 10.24
N ALA A 92 13.62 12.49 11.12
CA ALA A 92 13.82 11.52 12.22
C ALA A 92 12.67 11.49 13.23
N ILE A 93 12.04 12.64 13.49
CA ILE A 93 10.90 12.77 14.41
C ILE A 93 9.60 12.29 13.75
N THR A 94 9.48 12.33 12.41
CA THR A 94 8.28 11.92 11.67
C THR A 94 7.85 10.51 12.07
N LEU A 95 8.77 9.56 12.13
CA LEU A 95 8.43 8.15 12.39
C LEU A 95 7.77 7.93 13.76
N PRO A 96 8.35 8.34 14.90
CA PRO A 96 7.68 8.20 16.19
C PRO A 96 6.40 9.06 16.26
N ALA A 97 6.39 10.26 15.66
CA ALA A 97 5.20 11.11 15.68
C ALA A 97 4.01 10.44 14.97
N VAL A 98 4.25 9.84 13.79
CA VAL A 98 3.21 9.12 13.07
C VAL A 98 2.78 7.86 13.80
N ARG A 99 3.69 7.11 14.40
CA ARG A 99 3.34 5.91 15.18
C ARG A 99 2.43 6.22 16.36
N TYR A 100 2.73 7.25 17.16
CA TYR A 100 1.87 7.65 18.27
C TYR A 100 0.56 8.30 17.81
N ALA A 101 0.63 9.23 16.84
CA ALA A 101 -0.58 9.88 16.31
C ALA A 101 -1.49 8.86 15.59
N GLY A 102 -0.90 7.92 14.86
CA GLY A 102 -1.63 6.88 14.13
C GLY A 102 -2.42 5.95 15.04
N GLU A 103 -1.86 5.56 16.19
CA GLU A 103 -2.62 4.76 17.17
C GLU A 103 -3.85 5.52 17.71
N VAL A 104 -3.74 6.83 17.92
CA VAL A 104 -4.85 7.67 18.40
C VAL A 104 -5.89 7.92 17.31
N LEU A 105 -5.45 8.05 16.06
CA LEU A 105 -6.28 8.41 14.91
C LEU A 105 -6.77 7.21 14.10
N ARG A 106 -6.48 5.98 14.52
CA ARG A 106 -6.83 4.73 13.85
C ARG A 106 -8.35 4.63 13.62
N GLY A 107 -8.74 4.38 12.35
CA GLY A 107 -10.15 4.27 11.98
C GLY A 107 -10.94 5.58 12.05
N GLY A 108 -10.25 6.73 12.14
CA GLY A 108 -10.88 8.04 12.18
C GLY A 108 -11.42 8.51 10.83
N ALA A 109 -12.25 9.55 10.86
CA ALA A 109 -12.82 10.20 9.68
C ALA A 109 -11.73 10.81 8.76
N ALA A 110 -12.11 11.32 7.58
CA ALA A 110 -11.21 11.94 6.61
C ALA A 110 -10.31 13.06 7.19
N SER A 111 -10.78 13.78 8.20
CA SER A 111 -9.98 14.79 8.91
C SER A 111 -8.79 14.17 9.68
N ALA A 112 -8.95 12.97 10.23
CA ALA A 112 -7.88 12.24 10.89
C ALA A 112 -6.80 11.80 9.90
N VAL A 113 -7.20 11.39 8.68
CA VAL A 113 -6.28 11.08 7.59
C VAL A 113 -5.44 12.31 7.24
N LEU A 114 -6.07 13.46 6.99
CA LEU A 114 -5.36 14.71 6.67
C LEU A 114 -4.39 15.12 7.77
N LEU A 115 -4.80 15.02 9.04
CA LEU A 115 -3.94 15.35 10.18
C LEU A 115 -2.74 14.42 10.28
N LEU A 116 -2.94 13.10 10.14
CA LEU A 116 -1.86 12.12 10.21
C LEU A 116 -0.85 12.32 9.08
N VAL A 117 -1.34 12.58 7.86
CA VAL A 117 -0.49 12.88 6.70
C VAL A 117 0.27 14.19 6.90
N ALA A 118 -0.38 15.23 7.46
CA ALA A 118 0.31 16.49 7.77
C ALA A 118 1.45 16.29 8.77
N VAL A 119 1.24 15.49 9.83
CA VAL A 119 2.29 15.11 10.79
C VAL A 119 3.44 14.38 10.08
N ALA A 120 3.12 13.51 9.10
CA ALA A 120 4.12 12.72 8.38
C ALA A 120 5.01 13.56 7.45
N VAL A 121 4.43 14.54 6.73
CA VAL A 121 5.09 15.13 5.55
C VAL A 121 5.37 16.62 5.71
N PHE A 122 4.49 17.38 6.36
CA PHE A 122 4.47 18.84 6.20
C PHE A 122 5.77 19.52 6.66
N ALA A 123 6.22 19.25 7.89
CA ALA A 123 7.39 19.93 8.45
C ALA A 123 8.69 19.62 7.70
N PRO A 124 9.08 18.34 7.46
CA PRO A 124 10.31 18.04 6.76
C PRO A 124 10.28 18.48 5.28
N ALA A 125 9.15 18.32 4.57
CA ALA A 125 9.02 18.74 3.17
C ALA A 125 9.09 20.26 3.03
N MET A 126 8.49 21.02 3.94
CA MET A 126 8.55 22.48 3.97
C MET A 126 10.01 22.97 4.15
N LEU A 127 10.75 22.37 5.09
CA LEU A 127 12.16 22.74 5.33
C LEU A 127 13.06 22.40 4.14
N LEU A 128 12.86 21.22 3.52
CA LEU A 128 13.61 20.80 2.33
C LEU A 128 13.36 21.72 1.15
N SER A 129 12.12 22.13 0.94
CA SER A 129 11.71 22.98 -0.19
C SER A 129 12.23 24.41 -0.06
N ALA A 130 12.57 24.86 1.15
CA ALA A 130 13.22 26.15 1.36
C ALA A 130 14.67 26.20 0.82
N VAL A 131 15.33 25.06 0.61
CA VAL A 131 16.72 25.00 0.15
C VAL A 131 16.87 25.57 -1.27
N SER A 132 15.95 25.24 -2.18
CA SER A 132 16.02 25.66 -3.58
C SER A 132 16.04 27.19 -3.76
N PRO A 133 15.12 27.99 -3.20
CA PRO A 133 15.18 29.45 -3.32
C PRO A 133 16.40 30.07 -2.63
N LEU A 134 16.89 29.49 -1.52
CA LEU A 134 18.13 29.93 -0.89
C LEU A 134 19.34 29.76 -1.82
N VAL A 135 19.44 28.62 -2.53
CA VAL A 135 20.49 28.34 -3.50
C VAL A 135 20.37 29.26 -4.72
N ILE A 136 19.16 29.42 -5.28
CA ILE A 136 18.89 30.28 -6.42
C ILE A 136 19.34 31.71 -6.09
N LYS A 137 19.00 32.25 -4.93
CA LYS A 137 19.39 33.59 -4.51
C LYS A 137 20.90 33.79 -4.49
N LEU A 138 21.65 32.78 -4.06
CA LEU A 138 23.14 32.84 -4.05
C LEU A 138 23.77 32.77 -5.45
N GLN A 139 23.05 32.20 -6.42
CA GLN A 139 23.53 32.10 -7.80
C GLN A 139 23.15 33.30 -8.68
N LEU A 140 22.27 34.19 -8.19
CA LEU A 140 21.80 35.37 -8.89
C LEU A 140 22.79 36.54 -8.70
N ALA A 141 23.96 36.47 -9.31
CA ALA A 141 24.93 37.56 -9.32
C ALA A 141 24.58 38.64 -10.38
N ASP A 142 23.93 38.26 -11.49
CA ASP A 142 23.50 39.17 -12.57
C ASP A 142 22.01 38.95 -12.86
N LEU A 143 21.19 39.98 -12.60
CA LEU A 143 19.76 39.95 -12.83
C LEU A 143 19.35 39.70 -14.29
N ARG A 144 20.22 40.03 -15.25
CA ARG A 144 19.99 39.77 -16.68
C ARG A 144 19.99 38.27 -17.01
N ARG A 145 20.58 37.44 -16.16
CA ARG A 145 20.67 35.97 -16.33
C ARG A 145 19.67 35.21 -15.43
N THR A 146 18.72 35.89 -14.81
CA THR A 146 17.76 35.27 -13.87
C THR A 146 17.06 34.08 -14.50
N GLY A 147 16.51 34.23 -15.72
CA GLY A 147 15.84 33.13 -16.41
C GLY A 147 16.72 31.89 -16.60
N GLN A 148 17.97 32.06 -16.98
CA GLN A 148 18.92 30.97 -17.20
C GLN A 148 19.27 30.25 -15.88
N VAL A 149 19.51 30.99 -14.80
CA VAL A 149 19.87 30.42 -13.48
C VAL A 149 18.69 29.68 -12.89
N VAL A 150 17.50 30.32 -12.86
CA VAL A 150 16.27 29.73 -12.33
C VAL A 150 15.88 28.51 -13.14
N GLY A 151 15.84 28.62 -14.47
CA GLY A 151 15.45 27.50 -15.35
C GLY A 151 16.38 26.30 -15.19
N ARG A 152 17.72 26.52 -15.15
CA ARG A 152 18.69 25.44 -14.94
C ARG A 152 18.54 24.76 -13.58
N LEU A 153 18.45 25.50 -12.50
CA LEU A 153 18.34 24.93 -11.15
C LEU A 153 16.99 24.27 -10.93
N SER A 154 15.88 24.85 -11.42
CA SER A 154 14.56 24.22 -11.37
C SER A 154 14.53 22.90 -12.14
N GLY A 155 15.12 22.86 -13.35
CA GLY A 155 15.25 21.63 -14.13
C GLY A 155 16.04 20.54 -13.40
N ILE A 156 17.17 20.92 -12.76
CA ILE A 156 17.97 19.99 -11.94
C ILE A 156 17.17 19.49 -10.72
N GLY A 157 16.39 20.35 -10.08
CA GLY A 157 15.50 19.96 -8.99
C GLY A 157 14.46 18.94 -9.43
N THR A 158 13.82 19.19 -10.59
CA THR A 158 12.85 18.25 -11.17
C THR A 158 13.49 16.91 -11.50
N LEU A 159 14.70 16.89 -12.08
CA LEU A 159 15.44 15.65 -12.33
C LEU A 159 15.76 14.91 -11.02
N GLY A 160 16.11 15.63 -9.95
CA GLY A 160 16.30 15.05 -8.63
C GLY A 160 15.03 14.40 -8.09
N ALA A 161 13.90 15.09 -8.22
CA ALA A 161 12.59 14.58 -7.82
C ALA A 161 12.21 13.31 -8.59
N VAL A 162 12.29 13.33 -9.93
CA VAL A 162 11.99 12.17 -10.79
C VAL A 162 12.89 10.97 -10.46
N THR A 163 14.21 11.21 -10.38
CA THR A 163 15.17 10.15 -10.04
C THR A 163 14.86 9.53 -8.67
N ALA A 164 14.60 10.36 -7.68
CA ALA A 164 14.29 9.90 -6.33
C ALA A 164 12.98 9.11 -6.27
N THR A 165 11.95 9.55 -6.98
CA THR A 165 10.66 8.82 -7.07
C THR A 165 10.86 7.42 -7.66
N LEU A 166 11.57 7.33 -8.81
CA LEU A 166 11.81 6.04 -9.45
C LEU A 166 12.68 5.13 -8.57
N VAL A 167 13.78 5.63 -8.03
CA VAL A 167 14.66 4.85 -7.15
C VAL A 167 13.92 4.40 -5.89
N THR A 168 13.11 5.28 -5.29
CA THR A 168 12.35 4.92 -4.08
C THR A 168 11.30 3.89 -4.39
N GLY A 169 10.47 4.09 -5.43
CA GLY A 169 9.37 3.19 -5.77
C GLY A 169 9.82 1.82 -6.25
N PHE A 170 10.83 1.76 -7.13
CA PHE A 170 11.27 0.49 -7.72
C PHE A 170 12.37 -0.24 -6.95
N VAL A 171 13.16 0.46 -6.15
CA VAL A 171 14.34 -0.13 -5.49
C VAL A 171 14.25 -0.07 -3.98
N LEU A 172 14.10 1.14 -3.39
CA LEU A 172 14.21 1.27 -1.94
C LEU A 172 13.05 0.59 -1.23
N VAL A 173 11.81 0.81 -1.69
CA VAL A 173 10.59 0.23 -1.10
C VAL A 173 10.55 -1.30 -1.24
N ALA A 174 11.08 -1.83 -2.33
CA ALA A 174 11.16 -3.29 -2.52
C ALA A 174 12.24 -3.95 -1.65
N ALA A 175 13.33 -3.23 -1.35
CA ALA A 175 14.50 -3.78 -0.67
C ALA A 175 14.57 -3.45 0.83
N LEU A 176 13.92 -2.37 1.29
CA LEU A 176 14.13 -1.81 2.63
C LEU A 176 12.81 -1.43 3.31
N PRO A 177 12.67 -1.68 4.62
CA PRO A 177 11.55 -1.14 5.40
C PRO A 177 11.54 0.39 5.41
N SER A 178 10.34 1.00 5.48
CA SER A 178 10.17 2.46 5.55
C SER A 178 10.97 3.10 6.69
N THR A 179 11.11 2.40 7.81
CA THR A 179 11.94 2.83 8.94
C THR A 179 13.39 3.07 8.52
N VAL A 180 13.98 2.13 7.77
CA VAL A 180 15.38 2.23 7.29
C VAL A 180 15.52 3.35 6.27
N ILE A 181 14.55 3.48 5.36
CA ILE A 181 14.53 4.55 4.34
C ILE A 181 14.51 5.92 5.02
N LEU A 182 13.61 6.14 5.99
CA LEU A 182 13.47 7.43 6.68
C LEU A 182 14.68 7.76 7.55
N PHE A 183 15.25 6.80 8.27
CA PHE A 183 16.48 7.04 9.03
C PHE A 183 17.69 7.27 8.13
N GLY A 184 17.81 6.55 7.03
CA GLY A 184 18.84 6.77 6.02
C GLY A 184 18.74 8.18 5.43
N LEU A 185 17.52 8.62 5.11
CA LEU A 185 17.26 9.98 4.64
C LEU A 185 17.60 11.02 5.70
N ALA A 186 17.13 10.86 6.93
CA ALA A 186 17.41 11.77 8.05
C ALA A 186 18.92 11.90 8.32
N ALA A 187 19.63 10.77 8.36
CA ALA A 187 21.08 10.73 8.56
C ALA A 187 21.82 11.41 7.40
N SER A 188 21.45 11.11 6.15
CA SER A 188 22.08 11.71 4.96
C SER A 188 21.88 13.23 4.91
N LEU A 189 20.69 13.73 5.28
CA LEU A 189 20.38 15.16 5.39
C LEU A 189 21.20 15.82 6.50
N GLY A 190 21.30 15.19 7.65
CA GLY A 190 22.11 15.66 8.76
C GLY A 190 23.61 15.75 8.41
N ILE A 191 24.15 14.69 7.82
CA ILE A 191 25.56 14.62 7.39
C ILE A 191 25.83 15.68 6.34
N THR A 192 24.98 15.80 5.31
CA THR A 192 25.12 16.79 4.26
C THR A 192 25.05 18.22 4.82
N GLY A 193 24.12 18.48 5.74
CA GLY A 193 23.98 19.78 6.42
C GLY A 193 25.22 20.13 7.26
N ILE A 194 25.74 19.18 8.04
CA ILE A 194 26.95 19.37 8.84
C ILE A 194 28.17 19.61 7.93
N ALA A 195 28.37 18.77 6.90
CA ALA A 195 29.47 18.90 5.97
C ALA A 195 29.43 20.25 5.23
N LEU A 196 28.25 20.68 4.77
CA LEU A 196 28.04 22.00 4.17
C LEU A 196 28.35 23.11 5.17
N GLY A 197 27.92 23.01 6.41
CA GLY A 197 28.20 23.98 7.46
C GLY A 197 29.70 24.14 7.73
N VAL A 198 30.46 23.04 7.81
CA VAL A 198 31.92 23.04 7.95
C VAL A 198 32.60 23.66 6.72
N TYR A 199 32.13 23.30 5.53
CA TYR A 199 32.66 23.84 4.28
C TYR A 199 32.48 25.37 4.20
N LEU A 200 31.27 25.87 4.44
CA LEU A 200 30.95 27.29 4.43
C LEU A 200 31.72 28.08 5.52
N HIS A 201 31.83 27.51 6.72
CA HIS A 201 32.56 28.11 7.83
C HIS A 201 34.07 28.27 7.51
N ARG A 202 34.67 27.28 6.82
CA ARG A 202 36.08 27.38 6.39
C ARG A 202 36.30 28.46 5.32
N GLN A 203 35.30 28.72 4.47
CA GLN A 203 35.37 29.74 3.43
C GLN A 203 35.11 31.15 3.94
N ASP A 204 34.17 31.30 4.86
CA ASP A 204 33.70 32.59 5.35
C ASP A 204 34.09 32.71 6.84
N ARG A 205 35.37 33.01 7.13
CA ARG A 205 35.90 33.10 8.51
C ARG A 205 35.05 33.90 9.51
N ALA A 206 33.97 34.55 9.05
CA ALA A 206 33.02 35.35 9.80
C ALA A 206 31.62 34.70 9.98
N ALA A 207 31.32 33.61 9.31
CA ALA A 207 29.98 33.01 9.34
C ALA A 207 29.96 31.77 10.25
N LEU A 208 29.46 31.98 11.43
CA LEU A 208 28.98 31.06 12.45
C LEU A 208 29.87 30.96 13.71
N PRO A 209 29.31 31.34 14.77
CA PRO A 209 28.84 30.31 15.70
C PRO A 209 27.43 30.60 16.22
N GLY A 210 26.45 29.81 15.80
CA GLY A 210 25.32 29.61 16.68
C GLY A 210 25.86 29.08 18.02
N PRO A 211 25.31 29.51 19.14
CA PRO A 211 25.85 29.17 20.48
C PRO A 211 25.93 27.63 20.57
N ALA A 212 26.99 27.11 21.17
CA ALA A 212 27.23 25.67 21.33
C ALA A 212 25.98 24.94 21.90
N ARG A 213 25.20 25.66 22.71
CA ARG A 213 23.92 25.20 23.28
C ARG A 213 22.87 24.87 22.20
N VAL A 214 22.78 25.63 21.08
CA VAL A 214 21.82 25.36 20.00
C VAL A 214 22.25 24.12 19.23
N LYS A 215 23.54 23.95 18.94
CA LYS A 215 24.07 22.75 18.29
C LYS A 215 23.84 21.50 19.15
N ALA A 216 24.08 21.59 20.46
CA ALA A 216 23.81 20.52 21.41
C ALA A 216 22.32 20.20 21.48
N ALA A 217 21.43 21.20 21.54
CA ALA A 217 20.00 21.00 21.56
C ALA A 217 19.48 20.30 20.29
N LEU A 218 19.98 20.66 19.12
CA LEU A 218 19.62 20.01 17.85
C LEU A 218 20.10 18.56 17.80
N ALA A 219 21.32 18.27 18.28
CA ALA A 219 21.83 16.91 18.38
C ALA A 219 20.98 16.07 19.35
N VAL A 220 20.62 16.62 20.50
CA VAL A 220 19.74 15.96 21.50
C VAL A 220 18.37 15.70 20.91
N LEU A 221 17.77 16.65 20.17
CA LEU A 221 16.48 16.47 19.50
C LEU A 221 16.52 15.35 18.44
N GLY A 222 17.56 15.29 17.63
CA GLY A 222 17.75 14.24 16.64
C GLY A 222 17.93 12.86 17.29
N LEU A 223 18.75 12.77 18.33
CA LEU A 223 18.94 11.54 19.10
C LEU A 223 17.67 11.12 19.85
N ALA A 224 16.94 12.09 20.41
CA ALA A 224 15.65 11.82 21.08
C ALA A 224 14.61 11.29 20.06
N GLY A 225 14.52 11.87 18.87
CA GLY A 225 13.65 11.37 17.81
C GLY A 225 13.99 9.92 17.40
N ALA A 226 15.28 9.63 17.23
CA ALA A 226 15.75 8.27 16.96
C ALA A 226 15.46 7.31 18.14
N GLY A 227 15.71 7.75 19.38
CA GLY A 227 15.43 6.95 20.59
C GLY A 227 13.93 6.69 20.80
N LEU A 228 13.08 7.68 20.57
CA LEU A 228 11.63 7.54 20.67
C LEU A 228 11.08 6.52 19.66
N THR A 229 11.72 6.38 18.51
CA THR A 229 11.31 5.37 17.53
C THR A 229 11.51 3.93 18.03
N MET A 230 12.52 3.70 18.87
CA MET A 230 12.80 2.37 19.44
C MET A 230 11.72 1.91 20.42
N VAL A 231 11.02 2.86 21.07
CA VAL A 231 9.96 2.58 22.04
C VAL A 231 8.56 2.86 21.49
N ALA A 232 8.44 3.49 20.31
CA ALA A 232 7.16 3.74 19.67
C ALA A 232 6.50 2.43 19.20
N PRO A 233 5.17 2.32 19.30
CA PRO A 233 4.45 1.13 18.84
C PRO A 233 4.81 0.81 17.39
N ASN A 234 5.17 -0.44 17.10
CA ASN A 234 5.38 -0.86 15.73
C ASN A 234 4.06 -1.43 15.18
N PRO A 235 3.45 -0.86 14.15
CA PRO A 235 2.20 -1.37 13.61
C PRO A 235 2.37 -2.70 12.88
N CYS A 236 3.60 -3.04 12.44
CA CYS A 236 3.90 -4.21 11.62
C CYS A 236 4.80 -5.21 12.35
N ASP A 237 4.53 -6.49 12.21
CA ASP A 237 5.52 -7.54 12.49
C ASP A 237 6.54 -7.63 11.35
N VAL A 238 6.04 -7.48 10.12
CA VAL A 238 6.86 -7.47 8.89
C VAL A 238 6.31 -6.39 7.96
N GLU A 239 7.19 -5.57 7.44
CA GLU A 239 6.89 -4.66 6.33
C GLU A 239 7.40 -5.29 5.04
N THR A 240 6.46 -5.65 4.15
CA THR A 240 6.75 -6.24 2.85
C THR A 240 6.82 -5.16 1.77
N ALA A 241 7.02 -5.53 0.50
CA ALA A 241 6.94 -4.57 -0.61
C ALA A 241 5.54 -3.95 -0.77
N TYR A 242 4.48 -4.65 -0.35
CA TYR A 242 3.08 -4.25 -0.56
C TYR A 242 2.38 -3.84 0.73
N HIS A 243 2.68 -4.50 1.87
CA HIS A 243 1.87 -4.40 3.08
C HIS A 243 2.70 -4.20 4.36
N CYS A 244 2.07 -3.57 5.33
CA CYS A 244 2.41 -3.71 6.74
C CYS A 244 1.64 -4.92 7.27
N ALA A 245 2.32 -6.06 7.44
CA ALA A 245 1.72 -7.30 7.88
C ALA A 245 1.91 -7.51 9.38
N ARG A 246 0.84 -7.88 10.09
CA ARG A 246 0.85 -8.23 11.50
C ARG A 246 0.05 -9.49 11.75
N VAL A 247 0.61 -10.43 12.52
CA VAL A 247 -0.05 -11.67 12.94
C VAL A 247 -0.46 -11.54 14.39
N GLN A 248 -1.76 -11.46 14.63
CA GLN A 248 -2.33 -11.34 15.97
C GLN A 248 -2.83 -12.70 16.45
N ALA A 249 -2.47 -13.08 17.68
CA ALA A 249 -3.04 -14.27 18.32
C ALA A 249 -4.49 -14.01 18.70
N ASP A 250 -5.34 -15.02 18.53
CA ASP A 250 -6.72 -14.97 18.97
C ASP A 250 -6.80 -15.24 20.49
N PRO A 251 -7.35 -14.31 21.29
CA PRO A 251 -7.50 -14.52 22.72
C PRO A 251 -8.42 -15.70 23.08
N GLY A 252 -9.40 -16.00 22.22
CA GLY A 252 -10.38 -17.08 22.41
C GLY A 252 -9.87 -18.45 21.97
N ARG A 253 -8.84 -18.50 21.12
CA ARG A 253 -8.31 -19.75 20.54
C ARG A 253 -6.79 -19.69 20.43
N SER A 254 -6.10 -20.40 21.31
CA SER A 254 -4.64 -20.31 21.47
C SER A 254 -3.85 -20.60 20.19
N SER A 255 -4.37 -21.47 19.31
CA SER A 255 -3.83 -21.78 17.98
C SER A 255 -4.29 -20.84 16.88
N GLY A 256 -5.30 -20.00 17.13
CA GLY A 256 -5.86 -19.04 16.17
C GLY A 256 -4.90 -17.87 15.89
N ARG A 257 -4.82 -17.49 14.63
CA ARG A 257 -4.01 -16.34 14.16
C ARG A 257 -4.81 -15.55 13.15
N THR A 258 -4.94 -14.25 13.42
CA THR A 258 -5.49 -13.27 12.47
C THR A 258 -4.34 -12.57 11.76
N LEU A 259 -4.35 -12.60 10.44
CA LEU A 259 -3.46 -11.79 9.61
C LEU A 259 -4.12 -10.44 9.35
N LEU A 260 -3.46 -9.37 9.78
CA LEU A 260 -3.81 -8.00 9.44
C LEU A 260 -2.84 -7.49 8.38
N LEU A 261 -3.39 -6.90 7.32
CA LEU A 261 -2.65 -6.20 6.27
C LEU A 261 -3.05 -4.74 6.29
N ASN A 262 -2.09 -3.87 6.59
CA ASN A 262 -2.33 -2.46 6.87
C ASN A 262 -3.37 -2.29 8.01
N SER A 263 -4.53 -1.70 7.74
CA SER A 263 -5.58 -1.48 8.74
C SER A 263 -6.67 -2.57 8.74
N ALA A 264 -6.65 -3.52 7.81
CA ALA A 264 -7.71 -4.50 7.60
C ALA A 264 -7.35 -5.90 8.11
N GLN A 265 -8.35 -6.63 8.64
CA GLN A 265 -8.26 -8.05 8.86
C GLN A 265 -8.42 -8.78 7.52
N HIS A 266 -7.43 -9.56 7.14
CA HIS A 266 -7.39 -10.22 5.83
C HIS A 266 -7.69 -11.70 5.90
N SER A 267 -7.09 -12.41 6.87
CA SER A 267 -7.22 -13.86 6.96
C SER A 267 -7.20 -14.32 8.41
N TYR A 268 -7.82 -15.44 8.66
CA TYR A 268 -7.72 -16.16 9.92
C TYR A 268 -7.27 -17.59 9.64
N VAL A 269 -6.33 -18.10 10.43
CA VAL A 269 -5.90 -19.50 10.37
C VAL A 269 -5.82 -20.09 11.78
N ASP A 270 -6.16 -21.36 11.90
CA ASP A 270 -5.81 -22.16 13.07
C ASP A 270 -4.54 -22.98 12.76
N LEU A 271 -3.53 -22.89 13.63
CA LEU A 271 -2.25 -23.57 13.43
C LEU A 271 -2.35 -25.07 13.67
N ASN A 272 -3.29 -25.50 14.51
CA ASN A 272 -3.46 -26.90 14.90
C ASN A 272 -4.59 -27.59 14.12
N ASP A 273 -5.53 -26.80 13.58
CA ASP A 273 -6.68 -27.29 12.83
C ASP A 273 -6.82 -26.55 11.49
N PRO A 274 -6.15 -27.00 10.44
CA PRO A 274 -6.25 -26.35 9.12
C PRO A 274 -7.64 -26.48 8.49
N THR A 275 -8.57 -27.27 9.06
CA THR A 275 -9.93 -27.39 8.58
C THR A 275 -10.86 -26.34 9.17
N HIS A 276 -10.41 -25.60 10.18
CA HIS A 276 -11.18 -24.51 10.77
C HIS A 276 -11.23 -23.29 9.85
N LEU A 277 -12.42 -22.90 9.45
CA LEU A 277 -12.69 -21.72 8.61
C LEU A 277 -13.47 -20.70 9.42
N GLU A 278 -12.80 -19.62 9.87
CA GLU A 278 -13.38 -18.60 10.76
C GLU A 278 -14.34 -17.67 10.03
N TYR A 279 -13.95 -17.19 8.84
CA TYR A 279 -14.76 -16.23 8.10
C TYR A 279 -15.83 -16.89 7.25
N ALA A 280 -17.02 -16.29 7.20
CA ALA A 280 -18.17 -16.81 6.48
C ALA A 280 -17.84 -17.14 5.01
N TYR A 281 -17.18 -16.20 4.30
CA TYR A 281 -16.85 -16.44 2.89
C TYR A 281 -15.91 -17.64 2.69
N THR A 282 -14.98 -17.90 3.61
CA THR A 282 -14.11 -19.08 3.52
C THR A 282 -14.90 -20.36 3.76
N ARG A 283 -15.90 -20.35 4.66
CA ARG A 283 -16.81 -21.48 4.86
C ARG A 283 -17.67 -21.74 3.61
N TRP A 284 -18.12 -20.68 2.93
CA TRP A 284 -18.86 -20.85 1.65
C TRP A 284 -17.97 -21.45 0.56
N ILE A 285 -16.71 -20.99 0.44
CA ILE A 285 -15.73 -21.59 -0.48
C ILE A 285 -15.51 -23.07 -0.13
N GLY A 286 -15.33 -23.39 1.15
CA GLY A 286 -15.22 -24.76 1.65
C GLY A 286 -16.45 -25.61 1.31
N ALA A 287 -17.66 -25.08 1.49
CA ALA A 287 -18.90 -25.77 1.15
C ALA A 287 -19.01 -26.09 -0.35
N VAL A 288 -18.61 -25.15 -1.22
CA VAL A 288 -18.55 -25.38 -2.67
C VAL A 288 -17.54 -26.49 -2.98
N ALA A 289 -16.33 -26.41 -2.43
CA ALA A 289 -15.29 -27.42 -2.62
C ALA A 289 -15.73 -28.81 -2.15
N ASP A 290 -16.46 -28.91 -1.00
CA ASP A 290 -16.95 -30.17 -0.46
C ASP A 290 -18.03 -30.82 -1.32
N VAL A 291 -18.82 -30.00 -2.06
CA VAL A 291 -19.82 -30.48 -3.01
C VAL A 291 -19.15 -30.95 -4.30
N LEU A 292 -18.10 -30.26 -4.77
CA LEU A 292 -17.40 -30.65 -6.00
C LEU A 292 -16.58 -31.94 -5.83
N ALA A 293 -15.88 -32.05 -4.71
CA ALA A 293 -15.11 -33.24 -4.37
C ALA A 293 -15.20 -33.48 -2.86
N PRO A 294 -15.85 -34.54 -2.41
CA PRO A 294 -15.88 -34.95 -1.00
C PRO A 294 -14.48 -35.10 -0.41
N SER A 295 -14.36 -34.97 0.90
CA SER A 295 -13.10 -35.16 1.61
C SER A 295 -12.41 -36.48 1.21
N GLY A 296 -11.11 -36.40 0.94
CA GLY A 296 -10.30 -37.52 0.46
C GLY A 296 -10.25 -37.68 -1.07
N GLN A 297 -11.10 -36.96 -1.82
CA GLN A 297 -11.02 -36.93 -3.29
C GLN A 297 -10.18 -35.76 -3.75
N ARG A 298 -9.36 -35.98 -4.80
CA ARG A 298 -8.53 -34.94 -5.41
C ARG A 298 -9.37 -33.82 -6.02
N LEU A 299 -8.92 -32.58 -5.83
CA LEU A 299 -9.52 -31.37 -6.39
C LEU A 299 -8.38 -30.40 -6.73
N ASP A 300 -7.86 -30.46 -7.95
CA ASP A 300 -6.76 -29.58 -8.37
C ASP A 300 -7.24 -28.14 -8.43
N SER A 301 -6.57 -27.26 -7.68
CA SER A 301 -7.01 -25.87 -7.52
C SER A 301 -5.97 -24.84 -7.91
N LEU A 302 -6.46 -23.66 -8.32
CA LEU A 302 -5.69 -22.44 -8.51
C LEU A 302 -6.26 -21.34 -7.63
N HIS A 303 -5.39 -20.66 -6.88
CA HIS A 303 -5.78 -19.55 -6.02
C HIS A 303 -5.12 -18.25 -6.50
N LEU A 304 -5.92 -17.25 -6.82
CA LEU A 304 -5.47 -15.89 -7.13
C LEU A 304 -5.50 -15.09 -5.82
N GLY A 305 -4.31 -14.90 -5.23
CA GLY A 305 -4.13 -14.40 -3.88
C GLY A 305 -3.95 -15.52 -2.86
N GLY A 306 -2.92 -15.39 -2.01
CA GLY A 306 -2.61 -16.33 -0.94
C GLY A 306 -3.06 -15.83 0.44
N GLY A 307 -2.78 -14.57 0.73
CA GLY A 307 -3.06 -13.97 2.04
C GLY A 307 -2.51 -14.82 3.19
N GLY A 308 -3.41 -15.34 4.05
CA GLY A 308 -3.07 -16.28 5.12
C GLY A 308 -3.06 -17.75 4.68
N PHE A 309 -3.28 -18.05 3.42
CA PHE A 309 -3.37 -19.42 2.86
C PHE A 309 -4.49 -20.27 3.50
N THR A 310 -5.56 -19.66 3.95
CA THR A 310 -6.63 -20.34 4.68
C THR A 310 -7.27 -21.44 3.82
N VAL A 311 -7.76 -21.10 2.62
CA VAL A 311 -8.42 -22.05 1.72
C VAL A 311 -7.45 -23.09 1.15
N PRO A 312 -6.25 -22.74 0.66
CA PRO A 312 -5.27 -23.74 0.22
C PRO A 312 -4.91 -24.76 1.31
N ARG A 313 -4.72 -24.31 2.56
CA ARG A 313 -4.45 -25.21 3.70
C ARG A 313 -5.62 -26.12 4.02
N TYR A 314 -6.84 -25.59 3.95
CA TYR A 314 -8.07 -26.39 4.11
C TYR A 314 -8.14 -27.51 3.07
N LEU A 315 -7.92 -27.18 1.79
CA LEU A 315 -7.94 -28.17 0.71
C LEU A 315 -6.85 -29.22 0.86
N THR A 316 -5.62 -28.81 1.17
CA THR A 316 -4.52 -29.73 1.42
C THR A 316 -4.80 -30.69 2.58
N ALA A 317 -5.40 -30.21 3.66
CA ALA A 317 -5.72 -31.02 4.83
C ALA A 317 -6.87 -31.99 4.60
N THR A 318 -7.87 -31.59 3.82
CA THR A 318 -9.09 -32.41 3.57
C THR A 318 -8.96 -33.30 2.34
N ARG A 319 -8.03 -32.99 1.40
CA ARG A 319 -7.86 -33.67 0.11
C ARG A 319 -6.40 -33.92 -0.20
N PRO A 320 -5.74 -34.87 0.49
CA PRO A 320 -4.34 -35.20 0.24
C PRO A 320 -4.11 -35.60 -1.23
N GLY A 321 -3.01 -35.12 -1.81
CA GLY A 321 -2.66 -35.34 -3.22
C GLY A 321 -3.30 -34.36 -4.21
N THR A 322 -4.02 -33.33 -3.73
CA THR A 322 -4.49 -32.20 -4.52
C THR A 322 -3.34 -31.28 -4.90
N ASP A 323 -3.25 -30.82 -6.15
CA ASP A 323 -2.32 -29.77 -6.56
C ASP A 323 -2.97 -28.39 -6.29
N ASN A 324 -2.63 -27.76 -5.16
CA ASN A 324 -3.03 -26.41 -4.84
C ASN A 324 -1.93 -25.43 -5.31
N LEU A 325 -2.17 -24.72 -6.40
CA LEU A 325 -1.29 -23.67 -6.90
C LEU A 325 -1.81 -22.30 -6.43
N VAL A 326 -0.93 -21.50 -5.82
CA VAL A 326 -1.29 -20.18 -5.30
C VAL A 326 -0.42 -19.12 -5.99
N PHE A 327 -1.04 -18.13 -6.61
CA PHE A 327 -0.37 -16.95 -7.12
C PHE A 327 -0.50 -15.83 -6.08
N GLU A 328 0.63 -15.40 -5.50
CA GLU A 328 0.69 -14.35 -4.49
C GLU A 328 1.69 -13.28 -4.94
N ILE A 329 1.22 -12.03 -5.05
CA ILE A 329 2.07 -10.94 -5.51
C ILE A 329 3.14 -10.57 -4.47
N ASP A 330 2.86 -10.81 -3.20
CA ASP A 330 3.71 -10.41 -2.08
C ASP A 330 4.53 -11.60 -1.54
N GLY A 331 5.75 -11.76 -2.04
CA GLY A 331 6.67 -12.79 -1.55
C GLY A 331 6.95 -12.73 -0.04
N GLY A 332 6.87 -11.54 0.56
CA GLY A 332 7.00 -11.38 2.01
C GLY A 332 5.84 -11.98 2.79
N LEU A 333 4.63 -12.03 2.20
CA LEU A 333 3.49 -12.74 2.80
C LEU A 333 3.65 -14.26 2.70
N VAL A 334 4.20 -14.78 1.60
CA VAL A 334 4.51 -16.21 1.48
C VAL A 334 5.47 -16.62 2.59
N GLU A 335 6.58 -15.90 2.78
CA GLU A 335 7.54 -16.16 3.85
C GLU A 335 6.93 -16.01 5.25
N LEU A 336 6.05 -15.02 5.46
CA LEU A 336 5.34 -14.84 6.73
C LEU A 336 4.40 -16.03 6.99
N GLY A 337 3.70 -16.48 5.96
CA GLY A 337 2.83 -17.65 5.97
C GLY A 337 3.56 -18.90 6.45
N GLU A 338 4.74 -19.17 5.90
CA GLU A 338 5.59 -20.31 6.29
C GLU A 338 6.07 -20.19 7.74
N ARG A 339 6.50 -18.99 8.15
CA ARG A 339 7.07 -18.78 9.50
C ARG A 339 6.02 -18.70 10.60
N ARG A 340 4.82 -18.15 10.34
CA ARG A 340 3.89 -17.73 11.39
C ARG A 340 2.45 -18.26 11.23
N LEU A 341 2.05 -18.69 10.03
CA LEU A 341 0.67 -19.08 9.71
C LEU A 341 0.53 -20.57 9.37
N GLY A 342 1.58 -21.36 9.57
CA GLY A 342 1.54 -22.80 9.37
C GLY A 342 1.46 -23.25 7.92
N VAL A 343 1.86 -22.39 6.97
CA VAL A 343 1.98 -22.77 5.56
C VAL A 343 3.17 -23.70 5.39
N ARG A 344 2.96 -24.79 4.68
CA ARG A 344 4.02 -25.75 4.31
C ARG A 344 3.91 -26.03 2.83
N GLN A 345 4.83 -25.47 2.06
CA GLN A 345 4.93 -25.78 0.64
C GLN A 345 5.44 -27.21 0.43
N GLY A 346 4.95 -27.85 -0.60
CA GLY A 346 5.24 -29.23 -0.96
C GLY A 346 4.49 -29.64 -2.24
N PRO A 347 4.35 -30.93 -2.52
CA PRO A 347 3.66 -31.39 -3.71
C PRO A 347 2.17 -31.02 -3.75
N ASP A 348 1.54 -30.87 -2.58
CA ASP A 348 0.09 -30.61 -2.45
C ASP A 348 -0.24 -29.11 -2.33
N LEU A 349 0.78 -28.25 -2.13
CA LEU A 349 0.60 -26.79 -2.04
C LEU A 349 1.86 -26.09 -2.52
N ARG A 350 1.75 -25.30 -3.55
CA ARG A 350 2.84 -24.50 -4.12
C ARG A 350 2.42 -23.04 -4.24
N ALA A 351 3.29 -22.12 -3.82
CA ALA A 351 3.13 -20.70 -4.03
C ALA A 351 4.11 -20.21 -5.11
N VAL A 352 3.60 -19.46 -6.07
CA VAL A 352 4.38 -18.73 -7.08
C VAL A 352 4.21 -17.25 -6.85
N VAL A 353 5.33 -16.57 -6.61
CA VAL A 353 5.33 -15.12 -6.36
C VAL A 353 5.23 -14.37 -7.68
N GLY A 354 4.17 -13.58 -7.84
CA GLY A 354 3.95 -12.74 -9.02
C GLY A 354 2.52 -12.29 -9.18
N ASP A 355 2.30 -11.43 -10.16
CA ASP A 355 0.97 -10.93 -10.52
C ASP A 355 0.13 -12.07 -11.14
N ALA A 356 -1.02 -12.36 -10.53
CA ALA A 356 -1.91 -13.44 -10.97
C ALA A 356 -2.39 -13.26 -12.42
N ARG A 357 -2.58 -12.01 -12.88
CA ARG A 357 -2.95 -11.72 -14.28
C ARG A 357 -1.89 -12.20 -15.26
N MET A 358 -0.63 -12.04 -14.91
CA MET A 358 0.48 -12.48 -15.76
C MET A 358 0.69 -13.99 -15.69
N LEU A 359 0.62 -14.54 -14.47
CA LEU A 359 0.92 -15.96 -14.24
C LEU A 359 -0.16 -16.90 -14.79
N VAL A 360 -1.44 -16.49 -14.76
CA VAL A 360 -2.54 -17.33 -15.28
C VAL A 360 -2.40 -17.60 -16.77
N ALA A 361 -1.79 -16.70 -17.54
CA ALA A 361 -1.57 -16.87 -18.98
C ALA A 361 -0.64 -18.05 -19.31
N ASP A 362 0.25 -18.41 -18.38
CA ASP A 362 1.18 -19.54 -18.54
C ASP A 362 0.57 -20.88 -18.11
N GLU A 363 -0.62 -20.89 -17.47
CA GLU A 363 -1.31 -22.13 -17.09
C GLU A 363 -1.98 -22.80 -18.28
N ALA A 364 -1.96 -24.13 -18.25
CA ALA A 364 -2.56 -24.92 -19.31
C ALA A 364 -4.10 -24.79 -19.32
N THR A 365 -4.68 -24.85 -20.52
CA THR A 365 -6.14 -24.91 -20.70
C THR A 365 -6.70 -26.17 -20.02
N ASP A 366 -7.90 -26.07 -19.42
CA ASP A 366 -8.62 -27.19 -18.77
C ASP A 366 -7.76 -27.92 -17.71
N SER A 367 -6.97 -27.18 -16.93
CA SER A 367 -6.02 -27.76 -15.98
C SER A 367 -6.53 -27.81 -14.54
N ARG A 368 -7.54 -27.00 -14.19
CA ARG A 368 -7.99 -26.83 -12.81
C ARG A 368 -9.46 -27.24 -12.63
N ASP A 369 -9.73 -27.99 -11.54
CA ASP A 369 -11.08 -28.35 -11.15
C ASP A 369 -11.76 -27.20 -10.38
N PHE A 370 -10.94 -26.41 -9.65
CA PHE A 370 -11.42 -25.34 -8.78
C PHE A 370 -10.51 -24.13 -8.85
N VAL A 371 -11.07 -22.98 -9.21
CA VAL A 371 -10.33 -21.71 -9.21
C VAL A 371 -10.92 -20.77 -8.19
N VAL A 372 -10.08 -20.17 -7.33
CA VAL A 372 -10.49 -19.27 -6.27
C VAL A 372 -9.87 -17.90 -6.49
N GLY A 373 -10.70 -16.89 -6.73
CA GLY A 373 -10.32 -15.48 -6.80
C GLY A 373 -10.49 -14.84 -5.42
N ASP A 374 -9.39 -14.60 -4.71
CA ASP A 374 -9.38 -13.96 -3.38
C ASP A 374 -8.19 -12.98 -3.26
N ALA A 375 -7.99 -12.18 -4.31
CA ALA A 375 -6.91 -11.19 -4.38
C ALA A 375 -7.47 -9.78 -4.14
N PHE A 376 -6.89 -9.07 -3.17
CA PHE A 376 -7.31 -7.74 -2.79
C PHE A 376 -6.16 -6.75 -2.70
N GLY A 377 -6.37 -5.54 -3.26
CA GLY A 377 -5.58 -4.36 -2.97
C GLY A 377 -6.25 -3.54 -1.86
N HIS A 378 -6.09 -3.93 -0.62
CA HIS A 378 -6.80 -3.45 0.58
C HIS A 378 -8.23 -4.03 0.69
N LEU A 379 -9.29 -3.35 0.27
CA LEU A 379 -10.68 -3.83 0.29
C LEU A 379 -11.24 -4.07 -1.13
N VAL A 380 -10.49 -3.77 -2.15
CA VAL A 380 -10.93 -3.76 -3.55
C VAL A 380 -10.19 -4.85 -4.32
N VAL A 381 -10.90 -5.57 -5.17
CA VAL A 381 -10.27 -6.42 -6.18
C VAL A 381 -9.46 -5.53 -7.13
N PRO A 382 -8.18 -5.80 -7.39
CA PRO A 382 -7.41 -5.03 -8.35
C PRO A 382 -8.09 -5.00 -9.72
N TRP A 383 -8.24 -3.82 -10.32
CA TRP A 383 -9.03 -3.63 -11.54
C TRP A 383 -8.71 -4.62 -12.66
N HIS A 384 -7.42 -4.95 -12.86
CA HIS A 384 -6.95 -5.88 -13.90
C HIS A 384 -7.27 -7.36 -13.61
N LEU A 385 -7.79 -7.67 -12.42
CA LEU A 385 -8.30 -8.99 -12.04
C LEU A 385 -9.84 -9.06 -12.07
N ALA A 386 -10.52 -7.92 -12.30
CA ALA A 386 -11.96 -7.77 -12.33
C ALA A 386 -12.50 -7.54 -13.75
N THR A 387 -11.74 -7.87 -14.79
CA THR A 387 -12.13 -7.61 -16.17
C THR A 387 -12.63 -8.86 -16.89
N ARG A 388 -13.40 -8.67 -17.94
CA ARG A 388 -13.90 -9.73 -18.80
C ARG A 388 -12.77 -10.57 -19.40
N GLU A 389 -11.67 -9.93 -19.76
CA GLU A 389 -10.48 -10.59 -20.30
C GLU A 389 -9.82 -11.49 -19.25
N MET A 390 -9.83 -11.07 -17.97
CA MET A 390 -9.39 -11.94 -16.87
C MET A 390 -10.36 -13.10 -16.64
N ALA A 391 -11.65 -12.84 -16.65
CA ALA A 391 -12.67 -13.89 -16.55
C ALA A 391 -12.54 -14.93 -17.68
N ALA A 392 -12.21 -14.50 -18.89
CA ALA A 392 -11.93 -15.40 -20.02
C ALA A 392 -10.70 -16.28 -19.79
N GLU A 393 -9.60 -15.73 -19.21
CA GLU A 393 -8.42 -16.52 -18.85
C GLU A 393 -8.71 -17.51 -17.72
N ILE A 394 -9.48 -17.11 -16.71
CA ILE A 394 -9.92 -18.00 -15.64
C ILE A 394 -10.79 -19.14 -16.21
N ARG A 395 -11.73 -18.83 -17.12
CA ARG A 395 -12.53 -19.84 -17.82
C ARG A 395 -11.64 -20.79 -18.61
N ARG A 396 -10.64 -20.29 -19.32
CA ARG A 396 -9.71 -21.11 -20.12
C ARG A 396 -8.97 -22.15 -19.26
N VAL A 397 -8.49 -21.79 -18.08
CA VAL A 397 -7.76 -22.72 -17.20
C VAL A 397 -8.69 -23.63 -16.40
N THR A 398 -9.95 -23.25 -16.23
CA THR A 398 -10.96 -24.06 -15.54
C THR A 398 -11.46 -25.19 -16.44
N ARG A 399 -11.47 -26.44 -15.93
CA ARG A 399 -12.02 -27.57 -16.66
C ARG A 399 -13.50 -27.35 -16.96
N PRO A 400 -14.08 -27.97 -18.02
CA PRO A 400 -15.47 -27.74 -18.39
C PRO A 400 -16.52 -28.00 -17.29
N ALA A 401 -16.23 -28.94 -16.37
CA ALA A 401 -17.05 -29.19 -15.17
C ALA A 401 -16.47 -28.57 -13.92
N GLY A 402 -15.38 -27.83 -14.04
CA GLY A 402 -14.75 -27.09 -12.93
C GLY A 402 -15.54 -25.87 -12.53
N VAL A 403 -15.24 -25.33 -11.35
CA VAL A 403 -15.93 -24.16 -10.82
C VAL A 403 -14.93 -23.07 -10.46
N TYR A 404 -15.23 -21.86 -10.89
CA TYR A 404 -14.63 -20.64 -10.42
C TYR A 404 -15.44 -20.05 -9.28
N VAL A 405 -14.79 -19.65 -8.19
CA VAL A 405 -15.40 -18.84 -7.12
C VAL A 405 -14.58 -17.57 -6.92
N GLN A 406 -15.27 -16.44 -6.73
CA GLN A 406 -14.61 -15.15 -6.48
C GLN A 406 -15.20 -14.47 -5.25
N ASN A 407 -14.33 -14.15 -4.31
CA ASN A 407 -14.69 -13.32 -3.16
C ASN A 407 -14.64 -11.85 -3.56
N VAL A 408 -15.71 -11.12 -3.31
CA VAL A 408 -15.86 -9.69 -3.57
C VAL A 408 -16.38 -9.02 -2.31
N ILE A 409 -15.79 -7.89 -1.91
CA ILE A 409 -16.34 -7.04 -0.85
C ILE A 409 -17.05 -5.87 -1.52
N ASP A 410 -18.29 -5.59 -1.13
CA ASP A 410 -19.02 -4.41 -1.59
C ASP A 410 -19.94 -3.87 -0.49
N TYR A 411 -20.36 -2.62 -0.68
CA TYR A 411 -21.21 -1.84 0.20
C TYR A 411 -22.38 -1.25 -0.58
N PRO A 412 -23.53 -0.97 0.06
CA PRO A 412 -24.61 -0.27 -0.62
C PRO A 412 -24.14 1.01 -1.35
N PRO A 413 -24.54 1.23 -2.59
CA PRO A 413 -25.63 0.57 -3.34
C PRO A 413 -25.22 -0.64 -4.19
N LEU A 414 -24.15 -1.35 -3.88
CA LEU A 414 -23.73 -2.63 -4.49
C LEU A 414 -23.42 -2.55 -5.99
N ARG A 415 -22.81 -1.43 -6.42
CA ARG A 415 -22.52 -1.22 -7.85
C ARG A 415 -21.38 -2.11 -8.34
N PHE A 416 -20.37 -2.35 -7.50
CA PHE A 416 -19.23 -3.14 -7.89
C PHE A 416 -19.60 -4.62 -8.03
N ILE A 417 -20.26 -5.22 -7.04
CA ILE A 417 -20.64 -6.64 -7.11
C ILE A 417 -21.58 -6.93 -8.28
N ARG A 418 -22.52 -6.02 -8.60
CA ARG A 418 -23.40 -6.18 -9.76
C ARG A 418 -22.60 -6.17 -11.07
N SER A 419 -21.64 -5.24 -11.22
CA SER A 419 -20.74 -5.17 -12.38
C SER A 419 -19.84 -6.38 -12.48
N GLU A 420 -19.31 -6.88 -11.36
CA GLU A 420 -18.46 -8.06 -11.35
C GLU A 420 -19.23 -9.33 -11.73
N VAL A 421 -20.46 -9.51 -11.21
CA VAL A 421 -21.34 -10.62 -11.64
C VAL A 421 -21.65 -10.52 -13.13
N ALA A 422 -21.96 -9.30 -13.65
CA ALA A 422 -22.20 -9.09 -15.09
C ALA A 422 -20.95 -9.46 -15.92
N THR A 423 -19.76 -9.11 -15.41
CA THR A 423 -18.48 -9.38 -16.07
C THR A 423 -18.19 -10.87 -16.15
N VAL A 424 -18.34 -11.59 -15.04
CA VAL A 424 -18.16 -13.05 -14.99
C VAL A 424 -19.22 -13.76 -15.84
N ALA A 425 -20.48 -13.31 -15.81
CA ALA A 425 -21.57 -13.88 -16.59
C ALA A 425 -21.42 -13.64 -18.11
N ALA A 426 -20.60 -12.68 -18.54
CA ALA A 426 -20.27 -12.49 -19.94
C ALA A 426 -19.37 -13.60 -20.51
N GLU A 427 -18.67 -14.35 -19.65
CA GLU A 427 -17.75 -15.41 -20.08
C GLU A 427 -18.22 -16.81 -19.68
N PHE A 428 -18.88 -17.00 -18.53
CA PHE A 428 -19.31 -18.31 -18.05
C PHE A 428 -20.80 -18.59 -18.34
N GLY A 429 -21.12 -19.82 -18.70
CA GLY A 429 -22.49 -20.22 -19.02
C GLY A 429 -23.44 -20.29 -17.83
N HIS A 430 -22.93 -20.52 -16.61
CA HIS A 430 -23.72 -20.63 -15.39
C HIS A 430 -23.07 -19.82 -14.29
N VAL A 431 -23.83 -18.89 -13.71
CA VAL A 431 -23.38 -18.03 -12.60
C VAL A 431 -24.38 -18.03 -11.45
N ALA A 432 -23.87 -17.99 -10.24
CA ALA A 432 -24.66 -17.83 -9.01
C ALA A 432 -23.93 -16.93 -8.02
N LEU A 433 -24.66 -16.37 -7.06
CA LEU A 433 -24.12 -15.45 -6.05
C LEU A 433 -24.55 -15.92 -4.65
N ILE A 434 -23.58 -16.03 -3.74
CA ILE A 434 -23.82 -16.33 -2.31
C ILE A 434 -23.48 -15.10 -1.49
N ALA A 435 -24.41 -14.65 -0.64
CA ALA A 435 -24.16 -13.58 0.33
C ALA A 435 -25.23 -13.59 1.45
N PRO A 436 -25.03 -12.85 2.56
CA PRO A 436 -26.05 -12.67 3.56
C PRO A 436 -27.29 -11.99 2.99
N PRO A 437 -28.52 -12.38 3.41
CA PRO A 437 -29.77 -11.80 2.90
C PRO A 437 -29.81 -10.27 2.98
N GLU A 438 -29.38 -9.69 4.11
CA GLU A 438 -29.37 -8.25 4.35
C GLU A 438 -28.40 -7.52 3.40
N ALA A 439 -27.29 -8.18 3.03
CA ALA A 439 -26.34 -7.64 2.08
C ALA A 439 -26.90 -7.64 0.66
N LEU A 440 -27.60 -8.72 0.24
CA LEU A 440 -28.30 -8.80 -1.04
C LEU A 440 -29.41 -7.75 -1.14
N ALA A 441 -30.09 -7.44 -0.02
CA ALA A 441 -31.07 -6.37 0.07
C ALA A 441 -30.45 -4.96 0.05
N GLY A 442 -29.12 -4.83 0.09
CA GLY A 442 -28.43 -3.53 0.12
C GLY A 442 -28.52 -2.80 1.46
N GLU A 443 -28.77 -3.52 2.57
CA GLU A 443 -28.89 -2.95 3.91
C GLU A 443 -27.52 -2.75 4.58
N ARG A 444 -26.52 -3.56 4.21
CA ARG A 444 -25.13 -3.49 4.73
C ARG A 444 -24.12 -4.00 3.74
N GLY A 445 -22.86 -3.61 3.94
CA GLY A 445 -21.73 -4.20 3.23
C GLY A 445 -21.40 -5.61 3.74
N ALA A 446 -20.85 -6.43 2.85
CA ALA A 446 -20.43 -7.81 3.16
C ALA A 446 -19.42 -8.34 2.12
N ASN A 447 -18.96 -9.57 2.37
CA ASN A 447 -18.40 -10.42 1.34
C ASN A 447 -19.54 -11.04 0.52
N PHE A 448 -19.31 -11.14 -0.78
CA PHE A 448 -20.14 -11.80 -1.76
C PHE A 448 -19.28 -12.85 -2.45
N LEU A 449 -19.79 -14.07 -2.62
CA LEU A 449 -19.09 -15.12 -3.34
C LEU A 449 -19.81 -15.40 -4.67
N ILE A 450 -19.16 -15.01 -5.76
CA ILE A 450 -19.60 -15.38 -7.11
C ILE A 450 -19.18 -16.83 -7.35
N MET A 451 -20.07 -17.65 -7.94
CA MET A 451 -19.77 -18.98 -8.44
C MET A 451 -20.03 -19.00 -9.94
N ALA A 452 -19.11 -19.58 -10.74
CA ALA A 452 -19.26 -19.67 -12.18
C ALA A 452 -18.72 -20.99 -12.73
N SER A 453 -19.35 -21.50 -13.79
CA SER A 453 -18.93 -22.71 -14.48
C SER A 453 -19.52 -22.74 -15.91
N ASP A 454 -18.91 -23.51 -16.80
CA ASP A 454 -19.52 -23.84 -18.11
C ASP A 454 -20.53 -24.99 -18.01
N ALA A 455 -20.43 -25.82 -16.96
CA ALA A 455 -21.42 -26.84 -16.64
C ALA A 455 -22.47 -26.33 -15.64
N PRO A 456 -23.66 -26.92 -15.57
CA PRO A 456 -24.66 -26.56 -14.56
C PRO A 456 -24.10 -26.66 -13.15
N LEU A 457 -24.22 -25.58 -12.38
CA LEU A 457 -23.76 -25.51 -11.01
C LEU A 457 -24.60 -26.42 -10.08
N PRO A 458 -23.97 -27.12 -9.11
CA PRO A 458 -24.67 -28.00 -8.18
C PRO A 458 -25.37 -27.22 -7.04
N LEU A 459 -26.23 -26.24 -7.39
CA LEU A 459 -26.79 -25.27 -6.48
C LEU A 459 -27.60 -25.86 -5.32
N ALA A 460 -28.36 -26.95 -5.59
CA ALA A 460 -29.13 -27.61 -4.57
C ALA A 460 -28.25 -28.25 -3.48
N ALA A 461 -27.13 -28.88 -3.91
CA ALA A 461 -26.18 -29.48 -2.98
C ALA A 461 -25.43 -28.43 -2.17
N VAL A 462 -25.03 -27.32 -2.82
CA VAL A 462 -24.37 -26.20 -2.13
C VAL A 462 -25.32 -25.58 -1.10
N ARG A 463 -26.59 -25.34 -1.45
CA ARG A 463 -27.59 -24.81 -0.53
C ARG A 463 -27.76 -25.76 0.68
N ALA A 464 -27.96 -27.05 0.44
CA ALA A 464 -28.05 -28.02 1.52
C ALA A 464 -26.84 -28.02 2.45
N ARG A 465 -25.64 -27.89 1.87
CA ARG A 465 -24.40 -27.84 2.65
C ARG A 465 -24.28 -26.56 3.50
N LEU A 466 -24.76 -25.41 3.00
CA LEU A 466 -24.84 -24.16 3.77
C LEU A 466 -25.89 -24.25 4.89
N ASP A 467 -27.06 -24.83 4.60
CA ASP A 467 -28.13 -25.03 5.57
C ASP A 467 -27.69 -25.98 6.71
N ASP A 468 -27.04 -27.11 6.38
CA ASP A 468 -26.46 -28.05 7.35
C ASP A 468 -25.43 -27.41 8.27
N ALA A 469 -24.63 -26.45 7.74
CA ALA A 469 -23.67 -25.67 8.48
C ALA A 469 -24.30 -24.50 9.24
N ASN A 470 -25.61 -24.27 9.11
CA ASN A 470 -26.34 -23.13 9.67
C ASN A 470 -25.72 -21.77 9.29
N GLU A 471 -25.25 -21.67 8.04
CA GLU A 471 -24.68 -20.42 7.53
C GLU A 471 -25.80 -19.45 7.12
N PRO A 472 -25.79 -18.21 7.61
CA PRO A 472 -26.80 -17.21 7.25
C PRO A 472 -26.50 -16.62 5.87
N ALA A 473 -26.64 -17.45 4.82
CA ALA A 473 -26.35 -17.07 3.45
C ALA A 473 -27.49 -17.43 2.51
N SER A 474 -27.80 -16.55 1.57
CA SER A 474 -28.72 -16.78 0.47
C SER A 474 -27.95 -17.02 -0.83
N LEU A 475 -28.55 -17.79 -1.72
CA LEU A 475 -28.00 -18.11 -3.02
C LEU A 475 -28.95 -17.58 -4.10
N LEU A 476 -28.47 -16.65 -4.94
CA LEU A 476 -29.17 -16.12 -6.11
C LEU A 476 -28.66 -16.82 -7.38
N SER A 477 -29.58 -17.14 -8.30
CA SER A 477 -29.25 -17.71 -9.62
C SER A 477 -30.40 -17.48 -10.59
N GLY A 478 -30.16 -17.68 -11.90
CA GLY A 478 -31.19 -17.53 -12.92
C GLY A 478 -31.86 -16.16 -12.92
N GLY A 479 -33.19 -16.09 -12.92
CA GLY A 479 -33.93 -14.84 -12.97
C GLY A 479 -33.63 -13.89 -11.82
N ASP A 480 -33.58 -14.40 -10.58
CA ASP A 480 -33.28 -13.59 -9.40
C ASP A 480 -31.89 -12.94 -9.48
N LEU A 481 -30.90 -13.63 -10.02
CA LEU A 481 -29.58 -13.08 -10.25
C LEU A 481 -29.60 -12.03 -11.36
N THR A 482 -30.34 -12.27 -12.45
CA THR A 482 -30.49 -11.29 -13.54
C THR A 482 -31.14 -10.01 -13.03
N ASP A 483 -32.17 -10.11 -12.22
CA ASP A 483 -32.85 -8.96 -11.61
C ASP A 483 -31.92 -8.21 -10.64
N PHE A 484 -31.09 -8.93 -9.86
CA PHE A 484 -30.08 -8.32 -9.00
C PHE A 484 -29.03 -7.55 -9.79
N VAL A 485 -28.54 -8.11 -10.89
CA VAL A 485 -27.51 -7.49 -11.75
C VAL A 485 -28.06 -6.27 -12.49
N GLY A 486 -29.28 -6.37 -13.06
CA GLY A 486 -29.90 -5.31 -13.84
C GLY A 486 -29.08 -4.94 -15.07
N ASP A 487 -28.87 -3.64 -15.29
CA ASP A 487 -28.09 -3.04 -16.37
C ASP A 487 -26.63 -2.70 -15.98
N ALA A 488 -26.06 -3.46 -15.06
CA ALA A 488 -24.72 -3.21 -14.54
C ALA A 488 -23.65 -3.31 -15.66
N LEU A 489 -22.61 -2.50 -15.50
CA LEU A 489 -21.49 -2.42 -16.45
C LEU A 489 -20.68 -3.72 -16.46
N VAL A 490 -20.38 -4.24 -17.65
CA VAL A 490 -19.33 -5.25 -17.84
C VAL A 490 -17.98 -4.56 -17.85
N LEU A 491 -17.10 -4.97 -16.94
CA LEU A 491 -15.75 -4.40 -16.80
C LEU A 491 -14.82 -5.01 -17.85
N THR A 492 -14.01 -4.17 -18.47
CA THR A 492 -13.04 -4.60 -19.51
C THR A 492 -11.66 -4.00 -19.22
N ASP A 493 -10.61 -4.53 -19.86
CA ASP A 493 -9.26 -3.97 -19.74
C ASP A 493 -9.20 -2.49 -20.17
N ASP A 494 -10.09 -2.06 -21.07
CA ASP A 494 -10.19 -0.65 -21.49
C ASP A 494 -10.94 0.23 -20.48
N TYR A 495 -11.85 -0.36 -19.68
CA TYR A 495 -12.65 0.41 -18.72
C TYR A 495 -13.13 -0.45 -17.53
N ALA A 496 -12.45 -0.33 -16.40
CA ALA A 496 -12.79 -1.01 -15.15
C ALA A 496 -12.67 -0.04 -13.96
N PRO A 497 -13.66 0.84 -13.71
CA PRO A 497 -13.61 1.86 -12.66
C PRO A 497 -13.97 1.25 -11.28
N VAL A 498 -13.22 0.27 -10.84
CA VAL A 498 -13.50 -0.56 -9.64
C VAL A 498 -13.62 0.31 -8.38
N ASP A 499 -12.65 1.22 -8.16
CA ASP A 499 -12.64 2.12 -7.00
C ASP A 499 -13.84 3.07 -6.96
N GLN A 500 -14.36 3.47 -8.13
CA GLN A 500 -15.52 4.36 -8.25
C GLN A 500 -16.86 3.62 -8.11
N LEU A 501 -16.87 2.32 -8.43
CA LEU A 501 -18.03 1.46 -8.25
C LEU A 501 -18.18 1.03 -6.79
N LEU A 502 -17.06 0.80 -6.09
CA LEU A 502 -17.07 0.50 -4.67
C LEU A 502 -17.50 1.74 -3.89
N ALA A 503 -18.65 1.70 -3.28
CA ALA A 503 -19.06 2.75 -2.34
C ALA A 503 -18.19 2.65 -1.09
N THR A 504 -17.53 3.74 -0.71
CA THR A 504 -16.88 3.82 0.60
C THR A 504 -17.95 4.07 1.65
N ALA A 505 -18.00 3.23 2.68
CA ALA A 505 -18.89 3.39 3.83
C ALA A 505 -18.60 4.69 4.61
#